data_b2575811afda82b53ec61faded985004
#
_entry.id   b2575811afda82b53ec61faded985004
#
_cell.length_a   1.000
_cell.length_b   1.000
_cell.length_c   1.000
_cell.angle_alpha   90.00
_cell.angle_beta   90.00
_cell.angle_gamma   90.00
#
_symmetry.space_group_name_H-M   'P 1'
#
loop_
_entity.id
_entity.type
_entity.pdbx_description
1 polymer ?
#
loop_
_entity_poly.entity_id
_entity_poly.type
_entity_poly.pdbx_seq_one_letter_code
_entity_poly.pdbx_strand_id
1 'polypeptide(L)'
;MLLKNVLLRAQNPFEKVIEDWAKTKSVHVSYFDGKESLFDITDAVVILHEDHNISRELNDLRSQLEKLYKPTHQIDINGTINASVNSLRFWLENNSPNNLLIVGSDKVVQNERLNTYLTKLSEFI
;
A
#
# COMPACT_ATOMS: atom_id res chain seq x y z
N MET A 1 2.24 -9.27 14.14
CA MET A 1 2.25 -9.11 12.67
C MET A 1 2.25 -7.63 12.34
N LEU A 2 3.18 -7.19 11.49
CA LEU A 2 3.29 -5.77 11.11
C LEU A 2 2.07 -5.28 10.34
N LEU A 3 1.58 -6.08 9.38
CA LEU A 3 0.36 -5.76 8.65
C LEU A 3 -0.83 -6.37 9.37
N LYS A 4 -1.64 -5.52 9.97
CA LYS A 4 -2.84 -5.96 10.71
C LYS A 4 -4.03 -6.13 9.79
N ASN A 5 -4.30 -5.15 8.94
CA ASN A 5 -5.38 -5.17 7.99
C ASN A 5 -5.04 -4.33 6.77
N VAL A 6 -5.20 -4.91 5.58
CA VAL A 6 -5.03 -4.20 4.32
C VAL A 6 -6.40 -3.75 3.84
N LEU A 7 -6.56 -2.45 3.61
CA LEU A 7 -7.78 -1.86 3.07
C LEU A 7 -7.60 -1.65 1.57
N LEU A 8 -8.57 -2.10 0.78
CA LEU A 8 -8.58 -1.94 -0.68
C LEU A 8 -9.82 -1.14 -1.09
N ARG A 9 -9.67 -0.23 -2.07
CA ARG A 9 -10.75 0.67 -2.50
C ARG A 9 -11.68 0.03 -3.51
N ALA A 10 -11.10 -0.61 -4.52
CA ALA A 10 -11.84 -1.17 -5.64
C ALA A 10 -11.02 -2.28 -6.27
N GLN A 11 -11.69 -3.09 -7.11
CA GLN A 11 -11.03 -4.21 -7.78
C GLN A 11 -10.43 -3.75 -9.11
N ASN A 12 -9.30 -3.06 -9.04
CA ASN A 12 -8.48 -2.80 -10.22
C ASN A 12 -7.35 -3.83 -10.27
N PRO A 13 -6.58 -3.92 -11.38
CA PRO A 13 -5.53 -4.93 -11.50
C PRO A 13 -4.49 -4.88 -10.36
N PHE A 14 -4.09 -3.69 -9.93
CA PHE A 14 -3.12 -3.55 -8.85
C PHE A 14 -3.69 -4.07 -7.53
N GLU A 15 -4.88 -3.66 -7.17
CA GLU A 15 -5.51 -4.08 -5.91
C GLU A 15 -5.77 -5.58 -5.88
N LYS A 16 -6.04 -6.20 -7.04
CA LYS A 16 -6.21 -7.65 -7.13
C LYS A 16 -4.92 -8.39 -6.82
N VAL A 17 -3.79 -7.88 -7.30
CA VAL A 17 -2.48 -8.46 -6.98
C VAL A 17 -2.22 -8.38 -5.48
N ILE A 18 -2.48 -7.25 -4.86
CA ILE A 18 -2.31 -7.06 -3.41
C ILE A 18 -3.25 -7.98 -2.62
N GLU A 19 -4.50 -8.09 -3.05
CA GLU A 19 -5.47 -8.99 -2.42
C GLU A 19 -4.97 -10.44 -2.42
N ASP A 20 -4.55 -10.93 -3.57
CA ASP A 20 -4.08 -12.30 -3.71
C ASP A 20 -2.83 -12.55 -2.85
N TRP A 21 -1.88 -11.60 -2.85
CA TRP A 21 -0.70 -11.69 -2.02
C TRP A 21 -1.05 -11.72 -0.53
N ALA A 22 -1.91 -10.80 -0.08
CA ALA A 22 -2.31 -10.72 1.32
C ALA A 22 -2.99 -12.01 1.80
N LYS A 23 -3.87 -12.57 0.97
CA LYS A 23 -4.55 -13.82 1.30
C LYS A 23 -3.60 -14.99 1.42
N THR A 24 -2.57 -15.07 0.57
CA THR A 24 -1.57 -16.14 0.67
C THR A 24 -0.72 -16.02 1.93
N LYS A 25 -0.63 -14.84 2.52
CA LYS A 25 0.14 -14.58 3.75
C LYS A 25 -0.74 -14.50 4.98
N SER A 26 -2.01 -14.84 4.86
CA SER A 26 -2.98 -14.79 5.96
C SER A 26 -3.12 -13.39 6.56
N VAL A 27 -2.89 -12.36 5.78
CA VAL A 27 -3.13 -10.98 6.18
C VAL A 27 -4.61 -10.67 5.98
N HIS A 28 -5.24 -10.07 6.98
CA HIS A 28 -6.64 -9.68 6.89
C HIS A 28 -6.84 -8.60 5.83
N VAL A 29 -7.89 -8.74 5.02
CA VAL A 29 -8.22 -7.79 3.95
C VAL A 29 -9.64 -7.27 4.15
N SER A 30 -9.82 -5.96 4.07
CA SER A 30 -11.13 -5.32 4.05
C SER A 30 -11.28 -4.50 2.79
N TYR A 31 -12.54 -4.19 2.45
CA TYR A 31 -12.85 -3.46 1.23
C TYR A 31 -13.63 -2.20 1.57
N PHE A 32 -13.29 -1.11 0.88
CA PHE A 32 -14.08 0.12 0.96
C PHE A 32 -15.43 -0.13 0.30
N ASP A 33 -16.51 0.08 1.06
CA ASP A 33 -17.89 -0.22 0.62
C ASP A 33 -18.73 1.03 0.34
N GLY A 34 -18.16 2.21 0.54
CA GLY A 34 -18.85 3.48 0.29
C GLY A 34 -19.79 3.94 1.42
N LYS A 35 -19.93 3.16 2.48
CA LYS A 35 -20.81 3.53 3.61
C LYS A 35 -20.21 4.60 4.49
N GLU A 36 -18.88 4.58 4.65
CA GLU A 36 -18.15 5.59 5.39
C GLU A 36 -17.14 6.26 4.47
N SER A 37 -16.68 7.44 4.84
CA SER A 37 -15.63 8.12 4.07
C SER A 37 -14.35 7.30 4.09
N LEU A 38 -13.74 7.11 2.91
CA LEU A 38 -12.45 6.43 2.80
C LEU A 38 -11.41 7.09 3.70
N PHE A 39 -11.44 8.41 3.79
CA PHE A 39 -10.47 9.17 4.60
C PHE A 39 -10.67 8.93 6.10
N ASP A 40 -11.88 8.64 6.52
CA ASP A 40 -12.17 8.38 7.93
C ASP A 40 -11.73 6.99 8.36
N ILE A 41 -11.91 5.99 7.49
CA ILE A 41 -11.58 4.59 7.84
C ILE A 41 -10.12 4.23 7.57
N THR A 42 -9.39 5.05 6.80
CA THR A 42 -7.99 4.82 6.48
C THR A 42 -7.10 5.40 7.59
N ASP A 43 -6.23 4.58 8.15
CA ASP A 43 -5.26 5.04 9.16
C ASP A 43 -3.96 5.51 8.55
N ALA A 44 -3.55 4.92 7.44
CA ALA A 44 -2.33 5.25 6.74
C ALA A 44 -2.40 4.74 5.30
N VAL A 45 -1.57 5.26 4.41
CA VAL A 45 -1.52 4.84 3.02
C VAL A 45 -0.11 4.56 2.54
N VAL A 46 0.02 3.48 1.77
CA VAL A 46 1.23 3.14 1.03
C VAL A 46 0.91 3.23 -0.46
N ILE A 47 1.73 3.98 -1.20
CA ILE A 47 1.59 4.15 -2.65
C ILE A 47 2.79 3.51 -3.34
N LEU A 48 2.53 2.51 -4.18
CA LEU A 48 3.57 1.90 -5.01
C LEU A 48 3.55 2.55 -6.39
N HIS A 49 4.73 2.93 -6.87
CA HIS A 49 4.87 3.61 -8.16
C HIS A 49 6.14 3.18 -8.87
N GLU A 50 6.29 3.61 -10.12
CA GLU A 50 7.52 3.48 -10.91
C GLU A 50 8.06 4.87 -11.21
N ASP A 51 9.32 5.13 -10.83
CA ASP A 51 10.06 6.35 -11.21
C ASP A 51 9.26 7.65 -10.92
N HIS A 52 8.54 7.68 -9.80
CA HIS A 52 7.70 8.81 -9.38
C HIS A 52 6.48 9.06 -10.28
N ASN A 53 6.10 8.10 -11.11
CA ASN A 53 4.87 8.18 -11.90
C ASN A 53 3.65 7.89 -11.02
N ILE A 54 3.16 8.92 -10.36
CA ILE A 54 1.98 8.83 -9.51
C ILE A 54 0.86 9.60 -10.19
N SER A 55 -0.29 8.97 -10.38
CA SER A 55 -1.43 9.64 -11.01
C SER A 55 -1.90 10.82 -10.16
N ARG A 56 -2.58 11.76 -10.81
CA ARG A 56 -3.15 12.91 -10.12
C ARG A 56 -4.13 12.46 -9.03
N GLU A 57 -4.92 11.45 -9.32
CA GLU A 57 -5.87 10.88 -8.36
C GLU A 57 -5.17 10.39 -7.09
N LEU A 58 -4.08 9.64 -7.24
CA LEU A 58 -3.33 9.12 -6.10
C LEU A 58 -2.60 10.24 -5.34
N ASN A 59 -2.09 11.25 -6.04
CA ASN A 59 -1.50 12.41 -5.40
C ASN A 59 -2.53 13.20 -4.59
N ASP A 60 -3.73 13.37 -5.12
CA ASP A 60 -4.82 14.05 -4.41
C ASP A 60 -5.25 13.26 -3.17
N LEU A 61 -5.35 11.93 -3.30
CA LEU A 61 -5.65 11.04 -2.18
C LEU A 61 -4.62 11.21 -1.06
N ARG A 62 -3.34 11.14 -1.41
CA ARG A 62 -2.24 11.31 -0.46
C ARG A 62 -2.32 12.68 0.23
N SER A 63 -2.52 13.73 -0.56
CA SER A 63 -2.60 15.10 -0.04
C SER A 63 -3.73 15.27 0.97
N GLN A 64 -4.89 14.69 0.70
CA GLN A 64 -6.02 14.78 1.63
C GLN A 64 -5.77 14.01 2.92
N LEU A 65 -5.11 12.85 2.84
CA LEU A 65 -4.75 12.09 4.04
C LEU A 65 -3.71 12.83 4.87
N GLU A 66 -2.74 13.48 4.23
CA GLU A 66 -1.74 14.30 4.93
C GLU A 66 -2.40 15.47 5.68
N LYS A 67 -3.42 16.09 5.09
CA LYS A 67 -4.18 17.16 5.76
C LYS A 67 -4.89 16.68 7.02
N LEU A 68 -5.19 15.40 7.09
CA LEU A 68 -5.80 14.76 8.26
C LEU A 68 -4.76 14.19 9.22
N TYR A 69 -3.48 14.51 8.99
CA TYR A 69 -2.34 14.04 9.79
C TYR A 69 -2.19 12.50 9.79
N LYS A 70 -2.64 11.85 8.72
CA LYS A 70 -2.49 10.40 8.57
C LYS A 70 -1.18 10.10 7.85
N PRO A 71 -0.41 9.11 8.33
CA PRO A 71 0.89 8.76 7.73
C PRO A 71 0.75 8.33 6.28
N THR A 72 1.71 8.76 5.45
CA THR A 72 1.79 8.35 4.05
C THR A 72 3.20 7.85 3.73
N HIS A 73 3.30 6.85 2.87
CA HIS A 73 4.58 6.29 2.44
C HIS A 73 4.54 5.96 0.96
N GLN A 74 5.59 6.35 0.24
CA GLN A 74 5.71 6.08 -1.20
C GLN A 74 6.85 5.12 -1.45
N ILE A 75 6.63 4.15 -2.34
CA ILE A 75 7.61 3.13 -2.69
C ILE A 75 7.80 3.14 -4.20
N ASP A 76 9.05 3.39 -4.63
CA ASP A 76 9.45 3.23 -6.02
C ASP A 76 9.95 1.80 -6.21
N ILE A 77 9.19 0.98 -6.93
CA ILE A 77 9.56 -0.43 -7.14
C ILE A 77 10.77 -0.59 -8.06
N ASN A 78 11.17 0.47 -8.77
CA ASN A 78 12.40 0.48 -9.56
C ASN A 78 13.64 0.87 -8.75
N GLY A 79 13.46 1.23 -7.48
CA GLY A 79 14.56 1.52 -6.58
C GLY A 79 15.23 0.27 -6.04
N THR A 80 16.07 0.44 -5.03
CA THR A 80 16.75 -0.68 -4.35
C THR A 80 15.73 -1.43 -3.48
N ILE A 81 15.40 -2.65 -3.87
CA ILE A 81 14.32 -3.42 -3.23
C ILE A 81 14.56 -3.62 -1.73
N ASN A 82 15.77 -4.07 -1.36
CA ASN A 82 16.05 -4.32 0.07
C ASN A 82 15.92 -3.05 0.91
N ALA A 83 16.41 -1.92 0.41
CA ALA A 83 16.29 -0.65 1.12
C ALA A 83 14.83 -0.21 1.23
N SER A 84 14.05 -0.39 0.16
CA SER A 84 12.63 -0.03 0.16
C SER A 84 11.82 -0.90 1.12
N VAL A 85 12.10 -2.19 1.17
CA VAL A 85 11.42 -3.12 2.10
C VAL A 85 11.74 -2.74 3.54
N ASN A 86 13.01 -2.47 3.85
CA ASN A 86 13.41 -2.06 5.19
C ASN A 86 12.79 -0.72 5.59
N SER A 87 12.73 0.22 4.66
CA SER A 87 12.08 1.52 4.90
C SER A 87 10.60 1.35 5.24
N LEU A 88 9.88 0.52 4.49
CA LEU A 88 8.48 0.24 4.78
C LEU A 88 8.31 -0.45 6.13
N ARG A 89 9.19 -1.40 6.44
CA ARG A 89 9.15 -2.10 7.72
C ARG A 89 9.28 -1.11 8.89
N PHE A 90 10.25 -0.21 8.84
CA PHE A 90 10.43 0.79 9.89
C PHE A 90 9.23 1.73 9.99
N TRP A 91 8.69 2.13 8.84
CA TRP A 91 7.52 3.00 8.81
C TRP A 91 6.29 2.31 9.43
N LEU A 92 6.09 1.02 9.16
CA LEU A 92 5.01 0.25 9.75
C LEU A 92 5.20 0.08 11.27
N GLU A 93 6.43 -0.17 11.71
CA GLU A 93 6.74 -0.30 13.14
C GLU A 93 6.45 1.02 13.87
N ASN A 94 6.79 2.15 13.26
CA ASN A 94 6.61 3.46 13.89
C ASN A 94 5.15 3.92 13.91
N ASN A 95 4.36 3.54 12.92
CA ASN A 95 2.99 4.05 12.77
C ASN A 95 1.93 3.05 13.20
N SER A 96 2.22 1.76 13.15
CA SER A 96 1.33 0.67 13.55
C SER A 96 -0.12 0.86 13.10
N PRO A 97 -0.38 1.10 11.80
CA PRO A 97 -1.73 1.38 11.33
C PRO A 97 -2.62 0.15 11.46
N ASN A 98 -3.86 0.34 11.87
CA ASN A 98 -4.85 -0.73 11.90
C ASN A 98 -5.37 -1.00 10.49
N ASN A 99 -5.82 0.04 9.78
CA ASN A 99 -6.31 -0.05 8.41
C ASN A 99 -5.32 0.62 7.47
N LEU A 100 -4.50 -0.18 6.79
CA LEU A 100 -3.51 0.31 5.85
C LEU A 100 -4.06 0.26 4.43
N LEU A 101 -4.26 1.43 3.82
CA LEU A 101 -4.65 1.52 2.42
C LEU A 101 -3.42 1.32 1.55
N ILE A 102 -3.47 0.35 0.63
CA ILE A 102 -2.39 0.11 -0.33
C ILE A 102 -2.92 0.40 -1.72
N VAL A 103 -2.29 1.33 -2.42
CA VAL A 103 -2.68 1.76 -3.76
C VAL A 103 -1.46 1.81 -4.68
N GLY A 104 -1.72 1.77 -5.98
CA GLY A 104 -0.66 1.84 -6.98
C GLY A 104 -1.25 2.04 -8.37
N SER A 105 -0.38 2.36 -9.34
CA SER A 105 -0.79 2.53 -10.73
C SER A 105 -0.86 1.17 -11.44
N ASP A 106 -1.64 1.13 -12.52
CA ASP A 106 -1.74 -0.08 -13.34
C ASP A 106 -0.41 -0.50 -13.97
N LYS A 107 0.49 0.45 -14.22
CA LYS A 107 1.83 0.16 -14.75
C LYS A 107 2.66 -0.70 -13.80
N VAL A 108 2.46 -0.54 -12.51
CA VAL A 108 3.19 -1.30 -11.49
C VAL A 108 2.90 -2.80 -11.61
N VAL A 109 1.68 -3.15 -12.00
CA VAL A 109 1.27 -4.56 -12.16
C VAL A 109 2.09 -5.28 -13.22
N GLN A 110 2.50 -4.56 -14.27
CA GLN A 110 3.26 -5.12 -15.37
C GLN A 110 4.76 -5.19 -15.08
N ASN A 111 5.19 -4.63 -13.97
CA ASN A 111 6.59 -4.62 -13.58
C ASN A 111 6.91 -5.88 -12.77
N GLU A 112 7.88 -6.66 -13.24
CA GLU A 112 8.29 -7.91 -12.57
C GLU A 112 8.81 -7.66 -11.15
N ARG A 113 9.31 -6.47 -10.88
CA ARG A 113 9.85 -6.12 -9.57
C ARG A 113 8.77 -6.07 -8.49
N LEU A 114 7.50 -5.91 -8.86
CA LEU A 114 6.40 -5.93 -7.88
C LEU A 114 6.37 -7.27 -7.13
N ASN A 115 6.44 -8.39 -7.85
CA ASN A 115 6.46 -9.72 -7.22
C ASN A 115 7.69 -9.91 -6.36
N THR A 116 8.85 -9.44 -6.82
CA THR A 116 10.08 -9.51 -6.03
C THR A 116 9.94 -8.70 -4.74
N TYR A 117 9.37 -7.49 -4.85
CA TYR A 117 9.14 -6.64 -3.69
C TYR A 117 8.21 -7.31 -2.67
N LEU A 118 7.08 -7.84 -3.13
CA LEU A 118 6.10 -8.49 -2.25
C LEU A 118 6.68 -9.75 -1.60
N THR A 119 7.49 -10.52 -2.32
CA THR A 119 8.17 -11.69 -1.77
C THR A 119 9.13 -11.29 -0.65
N LYS A 120 9.91 -10.23 -0.84
CA LYS A 120 10.82 -9.74 0.19
C LYS A 120 10.05 -9.18 1.39
N LEU A 121 8.98 -8.45 1.14
CA LEU A 121 8.14 -7.92 2.21
C LEU A 121 7.54 -9.04 3.06
N SER A 122 7.20 -10.16 2.44
CA SER A 122 6.62 -11.32 3.13
C SER A 122 7.52 -11.88 4.23
N GLU A 123 8.82 -11.63 4.16
CA GLU A 123 9.76 -12.09 5.19
C GLU A 123 9.60 -11.34 6.52
N PHE A 124 8.90 -10.19 6.52
CA PHE A 124 8.77 -9.32 7.68
C PHE A 124 7.36 -9.21 8.25
N ILE A 125 6.39 -9.89 7.65
CA ILE A 125 4.99 -9.79 8.08
C ILE A 125 4.46 -11.10 8.63
#